data_036dd90b4c0c74d5b964fb9143df84ce
#
_entry.id   036dd90b4c0c74d5b964fb9143df84ce
#
_cell.length_a   1.000
_cell.length_b   1.000
_cell.length_c   1.000
_cell.angle_alpha   90.00
_cell.angle_beta   90.00
_cell.angle_gamma   90.00
#
_symmetry.space_group_name_H-M   'P 1'
#
loop_
_entity.id
_entity.type
_entity.pdbx_description
1 polymer ?
#
loop_
_entity_poly.entity_id
_entity_poly.type
_entity_poly.pdbx_seq_one_letter_code
_entity_poly.pdbx_strand_id
1 'polypeptide(L)'
;MTLMNCDPATGSCRIPDAAPTLPQGAKQAPGGEVTLRYIGDPMCSWCWGISSTLEELARYCEQKGIGFTLTMGGLRAGGGDAWGPEFREFLRREWTHIAKVTGQPFGFSLLSAKHFDHDTEPACRAVVVAEQMLDQKRPVASATLAFFSAVQRKFYVEGEDPKNVDFYRSICEDASLSFEDFRAHFATAAARQAVYRQFAQCGEWGVRAFPTLLLDLAGDLKQLSSGATTAASLIERIEHLLDARID
;
A
#
# COMPACT_ATOMS: atom_id res chain seq x y z
N MET A 1 12.78 21.73 -2.47
CA MET A 1 12.12 20.50 -2.96
C MET A 1 12.58 19.38 -2.05
N THR A 2 11.69 18.79 -1.28
CA THR A 2 12.03 17.72 -0.33
C THR A 2 12.03 16.42 -1.11
N LEU A 3 13.19 15.79 -1.27
CA LEU A 3 13.33 14.46 -1.87
C LEU A 3 12.49 13.44 -1.09
N MET A 4 12.03 12.38 -1.76
CA MET A 4 11.37 11.24 -1.12
C MET A 4 12.21 10.81 0.09
N ASN A 5 11.59 10.74 1.27
CA ASN A 5 12.30 10.41 2.51
C ASN A 5 11.97 8.95 2.89
N CYS A 6 12.84 8.03 2.46
CA CYS A 6 12.82 6.64 2.89
C CYS A 6 13.91 6.43 3.94
N ASP A 7 13.55 5.77 5.03
CA ASP A 7 14.44 5.46 6.15
C ASP A 7 14.75 3.94 6.15
N PRO A 8 15.99 3.55 5.81
CA PRO A 8 16.37 2.15 5.79
C PRO A 8 16.42 1.50 7.18
N ALA A 9 16.52 2.28 8.25
CA ALA A 9 16.55 1.73 9.60
C ALA A 9 15.15 1.32 10.08
N THR A 10 14.12 2.05 9.67
CA THR A 10 12.71 1.72 9.99
C THR A 10 12.00 0.95 8.88
N GLY A 11 12.59 0.87 7.70
CA GLY A 11 11.96 0.25 6.54
C GLY A 11 10.69 0.98 6.08
N SER A 12 10.69 2.32 6.10
CA SER A 12 9.53 3.12 5.74
C SER A 12 9.85 4.29 4.85
N CYS A 13 8.89 4.69 4.00
CA CYS A 13 8.92 5.95 3.26
C CYS A 13 7.85 6.90 3.80
N ARG A 14 8.17 8.18 3.92
CA ARG A 14 7.29 9.21 4.52
C ARG A 14 6.77 10.19 3.48
N ILE A 15 5.53 10.63 3.70
CA ILE A 15 4.95 11.76 2.98
C ILE A 15 5.70 13.03 3.42
N PRO A 16 6.19 13.87 2.48
CA PRO A 16 6.80 15.16 2.83
C PRO A 16 5.84 16.07 3.58
N ASP A 17 6.36 16.85 4.54
CA ASP A 17 5.69 17.98 5.23
C ASP A 17 4.46 17.67 6.09
N ALA A 18 4.32 16.46 6.65
CA ALA A 18 3.25 16.15 7.58
C ALA A 18 3.73 16.10 9.03
N ALA A 19 3.21 16.98 9.88
CA ALA A 19 3.46 16.92 11.33
C ALA A 19 2.80 15.66 11.94
N PRO A 20 3.44 14.97 12.90
CA PRO A 20 2.88 13.79 13.53
C PRO A 20 1.71 14.17 14.45
N THR A 21 0.52 13.74 14.09
CA THR A 21 -0.65 13.72 14.98
C THR A 21 -1.17 12.30 15.09
N LEU A 22 -1.09 11.73 16.29
CA LEU A 22 -1.77 10.46 16.57
C LEU A 22 -3.25 10.76 16.79
N PRO A 23 -4.18 10.00 16.19
CA PRO A 23 -5.60 10.19 16.46
C PRO A 23 -5.88 9.81 17.93
N GLN A 24 -6.54 10.71 18.65
CA GLN A 24 -7.15 10.36 19.94
C GLN A 24 -8.38 9.50 19.64
N GLY A 25 -8.35 8.24 20.11
CA GLY A 25 -9.38 7.25 19.82
C GLY A 25 -10.78 7.71 20.19
N ALA A 26 -11.67 7.71 19.24
CA ALA A 26 -13.10 7.75 19.50
C ALA A 26 -13.49 6.38 20.09
N LYS A 27 -13.86 6.34 21.37
CA LYS A 27 -14.37 5.13 22.03
C LYS A 27 -15.70 4.74 21.38
N GLN A 28 -15.72 3.61 20.68
CA GLN A 28 -16.95 2.95 20.28
C GLN A 28 -17.23 1.74 21.17
N ALA A 29 -18.50 1.33 21.22
CA ALA A 29 -19.03 0.31 22.12
C ALA A 29 -18.40 -1.07 21.91
N PRO A 30 -18.27 -1.91 22.93
CA PRO A 30 -17.74 -3.28 22.82
C PRO A 30 -18.71 -4.15 22.02
N GLY A 31 -18.19 -4.81 20.95
CA GLY A 31 -18.96 -5.78 20.14
C GLY A 31 -18.74 -5.66 18.63
N GLY A 32 -17.85 -4.80 18.16
CA GLY A 32 -17.53 -4.64 16.73
C GLY A 32 -16.48 -5.63 16.22
N GLU A 33 -16.48 -5.79 14.88
CA GLU A 33 -15.58 -6.66 14.14
C GLU A 33 -14.11 -6.21 14.26
N VAL A 34 -13.20 -7.17 14.41
CA VAL A 34 -11.75 -6.91 14.40
C VAL A 34 -11.28 -6.84 12.95
N THR A 35 -10.55 -5.81 12.59
CA THR A 35 -10.02 -5.66 11.23
C THR A 35 -8.54 -5.24 11.24
N LEU A 36 -7.71 -5.98 10.53
CA LEU A 36 -6.34 -5.57 10.22
C LEU A 36 -6.38 -4.64 9.00
N ARG A 37 -5.92 -3.40 9.19
CA ARG A 37 -5.84 -2.39 8.13
C ARG A 37 -4.41 -2.24 7.67
N TYR A 38 -4.14 -2.56 6.43
CA TYR A 38 -2.88 -2.27 5.78
C TYR A 38 -2.98 -0.93 5.04
N ILE A 39 -2.08 -0.02 5.32
CA ILE A 39 -1.96 1.25 4.64
C ILE A 39 -0.65 1.28 3.87
N GLY A 40 -0.74 1.44 2.55
CA GLY A 40 0.41 1.40 1.67
C GLY A 40 0.23 2.14 0.36
N ASP A 41 1.25 2.08 -0.48
CA ASP A 41 1.27 2.69 -1.80
C ASP A 41 1.93 1.70 -2.77
N PRO A 42 1.35 1.42 -3.95
CA PRO A 42 1.96 0.50 -4.91
C PRO A 42 3.35 0.91 -5.39
N MET A 43 3.66 2.21 -5.35
CA MET A 43 4.96 2.73 -5.75
C MET A 43 5.86 3.08 -4.54
N CYS A 44 5.54 2.59 -3.34
CA CYS A 44 6.42 2.60 -2.18
C CYS A 44 7.28 1.35 -2.17
N SER A 45 8.61 1.49 -2.27
CA SER A 45 9.54 0.38 -2.36
C SER A 45 9.55 -0.52 -1.12
N TRP A 46 9.37 0.03 0.08
CA TRP A 46 9.21 -0.76 1.28
C TRP A 46 7.87 -1.50 1.35
N CYS A 47 6.80 -0.95 0.73
CA CYS A 47 5.55 -1.69 0.55
C CYS A 47 5.72 -2.91 -0.35
N TRP A 48 6.55 -2.80 -1.42
CA TRP A 48 6.95 -3.95 -2.22
C TRP A 48 7.80 -4.92 -1.41
N GLY A 49 8.73 -4.41 -0.61
CA GLY A 49 9.62 -5.22 0.24
C GLY A 49 8.88 -6.17 1.19
N ILE A 50 7.69 -5.80 1.68
CA ILE A 50 6.92 -6.62 2.63
C ILE A 50 5.79 -7.44 1.97
N SER A 51 5.75 -7.58 0.65
CA SER A 51 4.64 -8.29 -0.04
C SER A 51 4.38 -9.69 0.51
N SER A 52 5.43 -10.49 0.74
CA SER A 52 5.30 -11.83 1.34
C SER A 52 4.74 -11.81 2.77
N THR A 53 5.13 -10.81 3.55
CA THR A 53 4.58 -10.57 4.90
C THR A 53 3.08 -10.30 4.83
N LEU A 54 2.62 -9.49 3.86
CA LEU A 54 1.20 -9.16 3.70
C LEU A 54 0.38 -10.38 3.26
N GLU A 55 0.91 -11.21 2.38
CA GLU A 55 0.26 -12.47 1.97
C GLU A 55 0.09 -13.43 3.15
N GLU A 56 1.08 -13.53 4.02
CA GLU A 56 1.03 -14.36 5.22
C GLU A 56 -0.01 -13.80 6.22
N LEU A 57 -0.04 -12.48 6.44
CA LEU A 57 -1.01 -11.83 7.30
C LEU A 57 -2.44 -11.96 6.77
N ALA A 58 -2.65 -11.82 5.47
CA ALA A 58 -3.98 -12.00 4.87
C ALA A 58 -4.52 -13.42 5.11
N ARG A 59 -3.65 -14.44 4.93
CA ARG A 59 -4.01 -15.84 5.23
C ARG A 59 -4.30 -16.07 6.72
N TYR A 60 -3.48 -15.47 7.60
CA TYR A 60 -3.70 -15.53 9.04
C TYR A 60 -5.06 -14.90 9.41
N CYS A 61 -5.36 -13.71 8.90
CA CYS A 61 -6.64 -13.03 9.14
C CYS A 61 -7.84 -13.88 8.68
N GLU A 62 -7.75 -14.47 7.49
CA GLU A 62 -8.79 -15.37 6.97
C GLU A 62 -9.02 -16.58 7.89
N GLN A 63 -7.95 -17.23 8.37
CA GLN A 63 -8.03 -18.37 9.28
C GLN A 63 -8.61 -18.01 10.65
N LYS A 64 -8.39 -16.79 11.12
CA LYS A 64 -8.87 -16.32 12.43
C LYS A 64 -10.20 -15.57 12.37
N GLY A 65 -10.79 -15.38 11.18
CA GLY A 65 -12.01 -14.57 11.02
C GLY A 65 -11.79 -13.09 11.31
N ILE A 66 -10.57 -12.59 11.14
CA ILE A 66 -10.22 -11.17 11.27
C ILE A 66 -10.41 -10.51 9.90
N GLY A 67 -11.10 -9.38 9.83
CA GLY A 67 -11.19 -8.59 8.61
C GLY A 67 -9.80 -8.14 8.14
N PHE A 68 -9.59 -8.08 6.82
CA PHE A 68 -8.36 -7.52 6.24
C PHE A 68 -8.72 -6.49 5.19
N THR A 69 -8.16 -5.29 5.27
CA THR A 69 -8.44 -4.20 4.32
C THR A 69 -7.16 -3.52 3.86
N LEU A 70 -7.17 -3.05 2.60
CA LEU A 70 -6.14 -2.20 2.04
C LEU A 70 -6.64 -0.77 1.97
N THR A 71 -5.76 0.19 2.29
CA THR A 71 -6.03 1.63 2.12
C THR A 71 -4.83 2.26 1.43
N MET A 72 -5.09 3.00 0.37
CA MET A 72 -4.03 3.66 -0.40
C MET A 72 -3.57 4.93 0.30
N GLY A 73 -2.25 5.10 0.39
CA GLY A 73 -1.64 6.17 1.17
C GLY A 73 -1.24 7.41 0.37
N GLY A 74 -0.96 7.27 -0.93
CA GLY A 74 -0.58 8.40 -1.79
C GLY A 74 0.77 9.01 -1.45
N LEU A 75 1.82 8.19 -1.35
CA LEU A 75 3.18 8.59 -0.94
C LEU A 75 3.69 9.82 -1.69
N ARG A 76 3.45 9.89 -2.99
CA ARG A 76 3.85 10.98 -3.89
C ARG A 76 2.72 11.33 -4.87
N ALA A 77 1.49 11.41 -4.37
CA ALA A 77 0.35 11.79 -5.20
C ALA A 77 0.54 13.19 -5.79
N GLY A 78 0.44 13.31 -7.12
CA GLY A 78 0.72 14.52 -7.88
C GLY A 78 2.18 14.66 -8.34
N GLY A 79 3.07 13.73 -8.00
CA GLY A 79 4.46 13.71 -8.48
C GLY A 79 5.29 14.92 -8.05
N GLY A 80 6.11 15.41 -8.98
CA GLY A 80 6.85 16.67 -8.84
C GLY A 80 8.31 16.53 -8.40
N ASP A 81 8.83 15.32 -8.20
CA ASP A 81 10.27 15.12 -8.02
C ASP A 81 11.00 15.24 -9.35
N ALA A 82 12.10 15.97 -9.35
CA ALA A 82 12.92 16.05 -10.54
C ALA A 82 13.57 14.70 -10.85
N TRP A 83 13.32 14.15 -12.05
CA TRP A 83 13.93 12.89 -12.52
C TRP A 83 15.40 13.09 -12.91
N GLY A 84 16.20 13.55 -11.94
CA GLY A 84 17.62 13.81 -12.12
C GLY A 84 18.52 12.61 -11.80
N PRO A 85 19.84 12.71 -12.10
CA PRO A 85 20.79 11.66 -11.75
C PRO A 85 20.82 11.32 -10.26
N GLU A 86 20.72 12.34 -9.40
CA GLU A 86 20.77 12.18 -7.93
C GLU A 86 19.57 11.37 -7.41
N PHE A 87 18.35 11.65 -7.92
CA PHE A 87 17.15 10.93 -7.53
C PHE A 87 17.18 9.49 -8.02
N ARG A 88 17.62 9.26 -9.26
CA ARG A 88 17.76 7.89 -9.81
C ARG A 88 18.81 7.06 -9.04
N GLU A 89 19.92 7.69 -8.62
CA GLU A 89 20.93 7.01 -7.81
C GLU A 89 20.44 6.74 -6.38
N PHE A 90 19.66 7.65 -5.80
CA PHE A 90 18.96 7.41 -4.53
C PHE A 90 18.06 6.19 -4.64
N LEU A 91 17.17 6.11 -5.66
CA LEU A 91 16.30 4.98 -5.87
C LEU A 91 17.08 3.67 -6.10
N ARG A 92 18.19 3.71 -6.84
CA ARG A 92 19.05 2.55 -7.06
C ARG A 92 19.61 1.99 -5.75
N ARG A 93 20.11 2.85 -4.87
CA ARG A 93 20.61 2.43 -3.55
C ARG A 93 19.50 1.84 -2.69
N GLU A 94 18.36 2.52 -2.61
CA GLU A 94 17.22 2.06 -1.83
C GLU A 94 16.71 0.70 -2.32
N TRP A 95 16.47 0.55 -3.62
CA TRP A 95 15.98 -0.72 -4.18
C TRP A 95 16.99 -1.86 -3.99
N THR A 96 18.28 -1.58 -4.14
CA THR A 96 19.34 -2.57 -3.88
C THR A 96 19.36 -2.99 -2.40
N HIS A 97 19.21 -2.03 -1.48
CA HIS A 97 19.15 -2.29 -0.05
C HIS A 97 17.92 -3.14 0.30
N ILE A 98 16.74 -2.74 -0.17
CA ILE A 98 15.48 -3.44 0.10
C ILE A 98 15.51 -4.86 -0.47
N ALA A 99 15.99 -5.04 -1.70
CA ALA A 99 16.18 -6.36 -2.30
C ALA A 99 17.04 -7.28 -1.43
N LYS A 100 18.14 -6.74 -0.89
CA LYS A 100 19.05 -7.49 -0.01
C LYS A 100 18.40 -7.89 1.32
N VAL A 101 17.60 -6.98 1.90
CA VAL A 101 17.01 -7.20 3.23
C VAL A 101 15.77 -8.10 3.15
N THR A 102 14.96 -7.95 2.10
CA THR A 102 13.65 -8.61 2.01
C THR A 102 13.61 -9.80 1.06
N GLY A 103 14.58 -9.91 0.16
CA GLY A 103 14.59 -10.91 -0.91
C GLY A 103 13.67 -10.57 -2.09
N GLN A 104 12.94 -9.46 -2.06
CA GLN A 104 12.07 -9.05 -3.16
C GLN A 104 12.90 -8.66 -4.39
N PRO A 105 12.50 -9.09 -5.59
CA PRO A 105 13.22 -8.75 -6.81
C PRO A 105 12.98 -7.30 -7.22
N PHE A 106 14.03 -6.65 -7.73
CA PHE A 106 13.97 -5.34 -8.34
C PHE A 106 14.67 -5.34 -9.69
N GLY A 107 14.02 -4.77 -10.71
CA GLY A 107 14.63 -4.37 -11.97
C GLY A 107 15.05 -2.90 -11.91
N PHE A 108 16.00 -2.52 -12.75
CA PHE A 108 16.54 -1.15 -12.77
C PHE A 108 16.34 -0.45 -14.12
N SER A 109 15.58 -1.05 -15.04
CA SER A 109 15.31 -0.53 -16.38
C SER A 109 14.64 0.86 -16.34
N LEU A 110 13.69 1.06 -15.43
CA LEU A 110 13.02 2.35 -15.22
C LEU A 110 14.03 3.48 -14.93
N LEU A 111 15.07 3.19 -14.15
CA LEU A 111 16.08 4.19 -13.79
C LEU A 111 16.93 4.68 -14.98
N SER A 112 16.83 4.00 -16.13
CA SER A 112 17.46 4.41 -17.38
C SER A 112 16.57 5.32 -18.24
N ALA A 113 15.31 5.52 -17.85
CA ALA A 113 14.38 6.39 -18.56
C ALA A 113 14.90 7.85 -18.55
N LYS A 114 14.76 8.53 -19.68
CA LYS A 114 15.14 9.96 -19.79
C LYS A 114 14.22 10.86 -18.97
N HIS A 115 12.93 10.51 -18.91
CA HIS A 115 11.88 11.24 -18.21
C HIS A 115 10.97 10.24 -17.50
N PHE A 116 10.68 10.49 -16.25
CA PHE A 116 9.67 9.79 -15.48
C PHE A 116 9.17 10.75 -14.41
N ASP A 117 7.87 10.85 -14.23
CA ASP A 117 7.27 11.55 -13.12
C ASP A 117 6.79 10.52 -12.11
N HIS A 118 7.37 10.55 -10.91
CA HIS A 118 7.06 9.61 -9.83
C HIS A 118 5.77 10.01 -9.11
N ASP A 119 4.67 10.10 -9.88
CA ASP A 119 3.32 10.31 -9.36
C ASP A 119 2.68 8.98 -8.99
N THR A 120 2.36 8.78 -7.72
CA THR A 120 1.80 7.53 -7.21
C THR A 120 0.27 7.48 -7.25
N GLU A 121 -0.41 8.61 -7.51
CA GLU A 121 -1.88 8.65 -7.58
C GLU A 121 -2.46 7.65 -8.58
N PRO A 122 -1.98 7.55 -9.84
CA PRO A 122 -2.55 6.62 -10.79
C PRO A 122 -2.49 5.17 -10.37
N ALA A 123 -1.37 4.74 -9.76
CA ALA A 123 -1.23 3.38 -9.25
C ALA A 123 -2.17 3.10 -8.07
N CYS A 124 -2.30 4.05 -7.14
CA CYS A 124 -3.25 3.97 -6.04
C CYS A 124 -4.70 3.92 -6.55
N ARG A 125 -5.06 4.78 -7.51
CA ARG A 125 -6.39 4.80 -8.11
C ARG A 125 -6.74 3.49 -8.80
N ALA A 126 -5.78 2.86 -9.47
CA ALA A 126 -5.97 1.56 -10.11
C ALA A 126 -6.38 0.48 -9.10
N VAL A 127 -5.74 0.44 -7.94
CA VAL A 127 -6.10 -0.51 -6.87
C VAL A 127 -7.51 -0.25 -6.35
N VAL A 128 -7.88 1.01 -6.12
CA VAL A 128 -9.24 1.39 -5.67
C VAL A 128 -10.30 1.01 -6.71
N VAL A 129 -10.03 1.21 -7.99
CA VAL A 129 -10.95 0.80 -9.08
C VAL A 129 -11.07 -0.72 -9.13
N ALA A 130 -9.96 -1.45 -9.07
CA ALA A 130 -9.99 -2.91 -9.06
C ALA A 130 -10.79 -3.46 -7.87
N GLU A 131 -10.59 -2.92 -6.66
CA GLU A 131 -11.35 -3.29 -5.47
C GLU A 131 -12.86 -3.13 -5.67
N GLN A 132 -13.30 -2.03 -6.31
CA GLN A 132 -14.71 -1.76 -6.59
C GLN A 132 -15.30 -2.70 -7.65
N MET A 133 -14.47 -3.24 -8.54
CA MET A 133 -14.88 -4.15 -9.63
C MET A 133 -14.83 -5.63 -9.23
N LEU A 134 -14.05 -5.98 -8.19
CA LEU A 134 -13.91 -7.37 -7.75
C LEU A 134 -15.22 -7.91 -7.21
N ASP A 135 -15.49 -9.19 -7.52
CA ASP A 135 -16.70 -9.87 -7.10
C ASP A 135 -16.74 -10.02 -5.57
N GLN A 136 -17.76 -9.46 -4.94
CA GLN A 136 -18.03 -9.52 -3.51
C GLN A 136 -18.20 -10.96 -2.98
N LYS A 137 -18.37 -11.96 -3.86
CA LYS A 137 -18.45 -13.40 -3.49
C LYS A 137 -17.07 -14.03 -3.22
N ARG A 138 -15.96 -13.36 -3.58
CA ARG A 138 -14.59 -13.78 -3.24
C ARG A 138 -14.12 -13.00 -2.02
N PRO A 139 -13.09 -13.49 -1.30
CA PRO A 139 -12.39 -12.64 -0.31
C PRO A 139 -11.79 -11.42 -1.01
N VAL A 140 -12.55 -10.33 -1.08
CA VAL A 140 -12.18 -9.11 -1.84
C VAL A 140 -10.82 -8.62 -1.42
N ALA A 141 -10.51 -8.67 -0.12
CA ALA A 141 -9.23 -8.25 0.41
C ALA A 141 -8.04 -9.01 -0.20
N SER A 142 -8.13 -10.34 -0.31
CA SER A 142 -7.05 -11.16 -0.90
C SER A 142 -6.92 -10.90 -2.41
N ALA A 143 -8.03 -10.72 -3.12
CA ALA A 143 -8.01 -10.40 -4.55
C ALA A 143 -7.46 -8.98 -4.79
N THR A 144 -7.82 -8.00 -3.95
CA THR A 144 -7.28 -6.64 -4.01
C THR A 144 -5.78 -6.63 -3.70
N LEU A 145 -5.33 -7.41 -2.71
CA LEU A 145 -3.91 -7.55 -2.39
C LEU A 145 -3.13 -8.18 -3.57
N ALA A 146 -3.69 -9.19 -4.23
CA ALA A 146 -3.07 -9.78 -5.42
C ALA A 146 -2.94 -8.75 -6.56
N PHE A 147 -3.97 -7.95 -6.82
CA PHE A 147 -3.91 -6.86 -7.79
C PHE A 147 -2.85 -5.81 -7.41
N PHE A 148 -2.82 -5.39 -6.14
CA PHE A 148 -1.82 -4.48 -5.60
C PHE A 148 -0.39 -5.01 -5.83
N SER A 149 -0.12 -6.28 -5.49
CA SER A 149 1.18 -6.92 -5.67
C SER A 149 1.57 -7.05 -7.15
N ALA A 150 0.61 -7.30 -8.04
CA ALA A 150 0.84 -7.34 -9.48
C ALA A 150 1.24 -5.96 -10.05
N VAL A 151 0.61 -4.88 -9.57
CA VAL A 151 1.01 -3.50 -9.91
C VAL A 151 2.44 -3.23 -9.45
N GLN A 152 2.79 -3.61 -8.22
CA GLN A 152 4.13 -3.46 -7.66
C GLN A 152 5.16 -4.24 -8.48
N ARG A 153 4.90 -5.51 -8.78
CA ARG A 153 5.78 -6.34 -9.57
C ARG A 153 6.07 -5.73 -10.94
N LYS A 154 5.03 -5.31 -11.65
CA LYS A 154 5.16 -4.73 -12.99
C LYS A 154 5.95 -3.44 -12.98
N PHE A 155 5.77 -2.61 -11.94
CA PHE A 155 6.52 -1.37 -11.74
C PHE A 155 7.98 -1.65 -11.33
N TYR A 156 8.20 -2.42 -10.25
CA TYR A 156 9.54 -2.60 -9.68
C TYR A 156 10.42 -3.59 -10.43
N VAL A 157 9.86 -4.63 -11.04
CA VAL A 157 10.63 -5.68 -11.71
C VAL A 157 10.72 -5.44 -13.21
N GLU A 158 9.60 -5.10 -13.84
CA GLU A 158 9.49 -4.93 -15.29
C GLU A 158 9.82 -3.49 -15.72
N GLY A 159 9.69 -2.53 -14.79
CA GLY A 159 10.03 -1.12 -15.03
C GLY A 159 9.03 -0.37 -15.91
N GLU A 160 7.78 -0.82 -15.94
CA GLU A 160 6.72 -0.18 -16.69
C GLU A 160 6.10 1.01 -15.93
N ASP A 161 5.54 1.96 -16.67
CA ASP A 161 4.95 3.19 -16.12
C ASP A 161 3.45 3.01 -15.81
N PRO A 162 3.02 3.01 -14.53
CA PRO A 162 1.62 2.85 -14.14
C PRO A 162 0.72 4.05 -14.50
N LYS A 163 1.25 5.14 -15.04
CA LYS A 163 0.46 6.23 -15.61
C LYS A 163 -0.14 5.87 -16.97
N ASN A 164 0.46 4.90 -17.68
CA ASN A 164 -0.11 4.36 -18.89
C ASN A 164 -1.21 3.34 -18.54
N VAL A 165 -2.43 3.58 -18.98
CA VAL A 165 -3.56 2.68 -18.67
C VAL A 165 -3.38 1.26 -19.23
N ASP A 166 -2.67 1.08 -20.34
CA ASP A 166 -2.37 -0.25 -20.89
C ASP A 166 -1.45 -1.09 -19.99
N PHE A 167 -0.73 -0.46 -19.05
CA PHE A 167 0.00 -1.12 -17.98
C PHE A 167 -0.88 -2.13 -17.22
N TYR A 168 -2.16 -1.83 -17.02
CA TYR A 168 -3.06 -2.66 -16.22
C TYR A 168 -3.73 -3.79 -17.01
N ARG A 169 -3.55 -3.88 -18.34
CA ARG A 169 -4.25 -4.86 -19.17
C ARG A 169 -4.01 -6.31 -18.71
N SER A 170 -2.77 -6.74 -18.62
CA SER A 170 -2.43 -8.10 -18.16
C SER A 170 -2.85 -8.34 -16.70
N ILE A 171 -2.74 -7.32 -15.86
CA ILE A 171 -3.15 -7.41 -14.45
C ILE A 171 -4.67 -7.60 -14.33
N CYS A 172 -5.46 -6.90 -15.14
CA CYS A 172 -6.91 -7.10 -15.20
C CYS A 172 -7.27 -8.50 -15.69
N GLU A 173 -6.60 -8.99 -16.74
CA GLU A 173 -6.77 -10.35 -17.28
C GLU A 173 -6.53 -11.41 -16.20
N ASP A 174 -5.40 -11.32 -15.47
CA ASP A 174 -5.05 -12.22 -14.38
C ASP A 174 -6.06 -12.16 -13.22
N ALA A 175 -6.61 -10.97 -12.93
CA ALA A 175 -7.64 -10.76 -11.92
C ALA A 175 -9.05 -11.14 -12.40
N SER A 176 -9.23 -11.58 -13.65
CA SER A 176 -10.54 -11.85 -14.28
C SER A 176 -11.44 -10.61 -14.33
N LEU A 177 -10.85 -9.42 -14.47
CA LEU A 177 -11.55 -8.15 -14.68
C LEU A 177 -11.59 -7.79 -16.16
N SER A 178 -12.70 -7.23 -16.63
CA SER A 178 -12.78 -6.61 -17.97
C SER A 178 -11.87 -5.39 -18.02
N PHE A 179 -10.82 -5.43 -18.85
CA PHE A 179 -9.92 -4.30 -18.99
C PHE A 179 -10.62 -3.06 -19.56
N GLU A 180 -11.58 -3.22 -20.46
CA GLU A 180 -12.33 -2.10 -21.04
C GLU A 180 -13.20 -1.41 -19.98
N ASP A 181 -13.85 -2.17 -19.10
CA ASP A 181 -14.61 -1.61 -17.98
C ASP A 181 -13.67 -0.96 -16.95
N PHE A 182 -12.55 -1.60 -16.63
CA PHE A 182 -11.53 -1.02 -15.78
C PHE A 182 -11.04 0.33 -16.33
N ARG A 183 -10.67 0.38 -17.60
CA ARG A 183 -10.22 1.61 -18.27
C ARG A 183 -11.27 2.71 -18.21
N ALA A 184 -12.53 2.36 -18.45
CA ALA A 184 -13.64 3.31 -18.37
C ALA A 184 -13.79 3.88 -16.94
N HIS A 185 -13.79 3.04 -15.91
CA HIS A 185 -13.87 3.46 -14.51
C HIS A 185 -12.64 4.26 -14.07
N PHE A 186 -11.43 3.82 -14.42
CA PHE A 186 -10.17 4.47 -14.10
C PHE A 186 -10.09 5.91 -14.59
N ALA A 187 -10.69 6.23 -15.74
CA ALA A 187 -10.70 7.57 -16.31
C ALA A 187 -11.63 8.56 -15.60
N THR A 188 -12.54 8.09 -14.73
CA THR A 188 -13.60 8.91 -14.15
C THR A 188 -13.11 9.86 -13.06
N ALA A 189 -13.82 10.98 -12.89
CA ALA A 189 -13.63 11.87 -11.74
C ALA A 189 -14.00 11.18 -10.42
N ALA A 190 -14.98 10.27 -10.44
CA ALA A 190 -15.39 9.48 -9.27
C ALA A 190 -14.27 8.60 -8.76
N ALA A 191 -13.50 7.94 -9.63
CA ALA A 191 -12.34 7.14 -9.25
C ALA A 191 -11.24 8.00 -8.61
N ARG A 192 -10.96 9.18 -9.18
CA ARG A 192 -10.02 10.14 -8.56
C ARG A 192 -10.50 10.58 -7.18
N GLN A 193 -11.76 10.94 -7.02
CA GLN A 193 -12.31 11.31 -5.73
C GLN A 193 -12.25 10.15 -4.71
N ALA A 194 -12.46 8.91 -5.16
CA ALA A 194 -12.40 7.74 -4.30
C ALA A 194 -10.99 7.53 -3.71
N VAL A 195 -9.94 7.61 -4.54
CA VAL A 195 -8.57 7.48 -4.06
C VAL A 195 -8.16 8.64 -3.14
N TYR A 196 -8.53 9.88 -3.45
CA TYR A 196 -8.25 11.01 -2.57
C TYR A 196 -8.97 10.94 -1.22
N ARG A 197 -10.17 10.32 -1.16
CA ARG A 197 -10.81 10.02 0.14
C ARG A 197 -9.98 9.05 0.97
N GLN A 198 -9.35 8.04 0.38
CA GLN A 198 -8.44 7.14 1.10
C GLN A 198 -7.19 7.88 1.59
N PHE A 199 -6.62 8.79 0.79
CA PHE A 199 -5.49 9.62 1.25
C PHE A 199 -5.88 10.51 2.43
N ALA A 200 -7.05 11.14 2.40
CA ALA A 200 -7.58 11.93 3.52
C ALA A 200 -7.79 11.06 4.76
N GLN A 201 -8.35 9.87 4.60
CA GLN A 201 -8.57 8.91 5.69
C GLN A 201 -7.26 8.50 6.37
N CYS A 202 -6.18 8.28 5.60
CA CYS A 202 -4.84 8.04 6.17
C CYS A 202 -4.41 9.22 7.04
N GLY A 203 -4.68 10.44 6.59
CA GLY A 203 -4.42 11.65 7.35
C GLY A 203 -5.18 11.72 8.67
N GLU A 204 -6.46 11.36 8.68
CA GLU A 204 -7.31 11.29 9.88
C GLU A 204 -6.81 10.22 10.86
N TRP A 205 -6.30 9.10 10.36
CA TRP A 205 -5.66 8.06 11.20
C TRP A 205 -4.25 8.43 11.67
N GLY A 206 -3.72 9.59 11.30
CA GLY A 206 -2.37 10.03 11.64
C GLY A 206 -1.26 9.27 10.91
N VAL A 207 -1.59 8.51 9.86
CA VAL A 207 -0.61 7.74 9.08
C VAL A 207 0.13 8.68 8.14
N ARG A 208 1.48 8.66 8.23
CA ARG A 208 2.39 9.53 7.48
C ARG A 208 3.57 8.79 6.87
N ALA A 209 3.66 7.48 7.08
CA ALA A 209 4.73 6.64 6.56
C ALA A 209 4.17 5.31 6.07
N PHE A 210 4.81 4.70 5.09
CA PHE A 210 4.39 3.44 4.49
C PHE A 210 5.55 2.46 4.42
N PRO A 211 5.27 1.17 4.62
CA PRO A 211 3.98 0.58 5.00
C PRO A 211 3.57 0.91 6.44
N THR A 212 2.28 0.97 6.75
CA THR A 212 1.75 1.04 8.12
C THR A 212 0.65 -0.01 8.29
N LEU A 213 0.61 -0.68 9.45
CA LEU A 213 -0.44 -1.61 9.82
C LEU A 213 -1.11 -1.14 11.10
N LEU A 214 -2.45 -1.10 11.06
CA LEU A 214 -3.31 -0.77 12.20
C LEU A 214 -4.23 -1.96 12.48
N LEU A 215 -4.42 -2.29 13.76
CA LEU A 215 -5.49 -3.19 14.18
C LEU A 215 -6.66 -2.34 14.66
N ASP A 216 -7.78 -2.48 13.98
CA ASP A 216 -9.04 -1.85 14.34
C ASP A 216 -9.83 -2.77 15.24
N LEU A 217 -9.99 -2.39 16.49
CA LEU A 217 -10.71 -3.10 17.51
C LEU A 217 -12.08 -2.42 17.73
N ALA A 218 -12.97 -2.52 16.73
CA ALA A 218 -14.29 -1.88 16.77
C ALA A 218 -14.22 -0.35 16.86
N GLY A 219 -13.36 0.28 16.08
CA GLY A 219 -13.15 1.73 16.06
C GLY A 219 -11.99 2.22 16.94
N ASP A 220 -11.44 1.37 17.82
CA ASP A 220 -10.20 1.67 18.55
C ASP A 220 -9.00 1.21 17.73
N LEU A 221 -8.31 2.16 17.09
CA LEU A 221 -7.17 1.89 16.21
C LEU A 221 -5.88 1.74 17.01
N LYS A 222 -5.25 0.59 16.91
CA LYS A 222 -3.93 0.30 17.49
C LYS A 222 -2.89 0.17 16.37
N GLN A 223 -1.85 1.01 16.40
CA GLN A 223 -0.75 0.88 15.45
C GLN A 223 0.12 -0.33 15.79
N LEU A 224 0.14 -1.31 14.87
CA LEU A 224 0.99 -2.49 14.99
C LEU A 224 2.41 -2.19 14.49
N SER A 225 2.53 -1.51 13.37
CA SER A 225 3.84 -1.09 12.82
C SER A 225 3.72 0.17 11.98
N SER A 226 4.84 0.88 11.86
CA SER A 226 5.09 1.90 10.85
C SER A 226 6.46 1.62 10.27
N GLY A 227 6.50 0.97 9.10
CA GLY A 227 7.69 0.44 8.46
C GLY A 227 7.67 -1.08 8.32
N ALA A 228 8.75 -1.62 7.73
CA ALA A 228 8.89 -3.04 7.46
C ALA A 228 9.12 -3.85 8.74
N THR A 229 8.42 -4.97 8.84
CA THR A 229 8.55 -5.94 9.94
C THR A 229 8.12 -7.32 9.46
N THR A 230 8.32 -8.36 10.26
CA THR A 230 7.98 -9.74 9.90
C THR A 230 6.53 -10.07 10.24
N ALA A 231 5.94 -11.04 9.51
CA ALA A 231 4.61 -11.54 9.81
C ALA A 231 4.52 -12.12 11.23
N ALA A 232 5.51 -12.88 11.65
CA ALA A 232 5.57 -13.48 13.00
C ALA A 232 5.45 -12.41 14.10
N SER A 233 6.23 -11.31 14.00
CA SER A 233 6.15 -10.22 14.98
C SER A 233 4.80 -9.49 14.98
N LEU A 234 4.17 -9.38 13.81
CA LEU A 234 2.83 -8.76 13.70
C LEU A 234 1.74 -9.66 14.27
N ILE A 235 1.80 -10.95 13.98
CA ILE A 235 0.86 -11.95 14.52
C ILE A 235 0.93 -11.97 16.05
N GLU A 236 2.13 -12.03 16.63
CA GLU A 236 2.32 -11.97 18.09
C GLU A 236 1.68 -10.72 18.71
N ARG A 237 1.85 -9.55 18.07
CA ARG A 237 1.22 -8.30 18.55
C ARG A 237 -0.30 -8.32 18.41
N ILE A 238 -0.83 -8.91 17.33
CA ILE A 238 -2.28 -9.05 17.14
C ILE A 238 -2.84 -9.95 18.24
N GLU A 239 -2.25 -11.13 18.48
CA GLU A 239 -2.70 -12.07 19.50
C GLU A 239 -2.67 -11.44 20.90
N HIS A 240 -1.58 -10.77 21.25
CA HIS A 240 -1.49 -10.04 22.53
C HIS A 240 -2.60 -8.99 22.72
N LEU A 241 -2.94 -8.23 21.67
CA LEU A 241 -4.00 -7.23 21.76
C LEU A 241 -5.41 -7.84 21.80
N LEU A 242 -5.60 -9.02 21.20
CA LEU A 242 -6.86 -9.74 21.25
C LEU A 242 -7.08 -10.38 22.63
N ASP A 243 -6.05 -10.97 23.21
CA ASP A 243 -6.10 -11.58 24.56
C ASP A 243 -6.40 -10.53 25.63
N ALA A 244 -5.78 -9.35 25.54
CA ALA A 244 -6.03 -8.23 26.45
C ALA A 244 -7.47 -7.64 26.41
N ARG A 245 -8.31 -8.06 25.45
CA ARG A 245 -9.74 -7.68 25.38
C ARG A 245 -10.65 -8.66 26.14
N ILE A 246 -10.17 -9.85 26.41
CA ILE A 246 -10.96 -10.92 27.03
C ILE A 246 -10.91 -10.82 28.55
N ASP A 247 -9.86 -10.22 29.08
CA ASP A 247 -9.68 -9.92 30.52
C ASP A 247 -10.34 -8.58 30.90
#